data_be388afcf64ac2789cfca9eea3bea7f7
#
_entry.id   be388afcf64ac2789cfca9eea3bea7f7
#
_cell.length_a   1.000
_cell.length_b   1.000
_cell.length_c   1.000
_cell.angle_alpha   90.00
_cell.angle_beta   90.00
_cell.angle_gamma   90.00
#
_symmetry.space_group_name_H-M   'P 1'
#
loop_
_entity.id
_entity.type
_entity.pdbx_description
1 polymer ?
#
loop_
_entity_poly.entity_id
_entity_poly.type
_entity_poly.pdbx_seq_one_letter_code
_entity_poly.pdbx_strand_id
1 'polypeptide(L)'
;MLDTHATKTLRGLYINGQWVRTARSFADINPSTGTLFAEAPDGTRADARAAIEAAHAAFPAWAAMKFTERAHLLNRISDIWERRGADFIAGAQAEGGGWFGKGAFEVHYVTEVFRSAAAACYMPLGEVLPSEYGKVSTATRSPMGVISVISPWNFPGVLTARGFAFALAAGNTIVLKPSEDTPWIGGLYFAEIMEEAGLPAGVFNVVTCSRENVAAMGDELIEHPHVKGISFTGSTPVGRAIAAKAGAHLKKACVELGG
;
A
#
# COMPACT_ATOMS: atom_id res chain seq x y z
N MET A 1 18.78 -17.27 -8.86
CA MET A 1 19.43 -16.25 -8.02
C MET A 1 19.43 -14.96 -8.82
N LEU A 2 18.85 -13.89 -8.28
CA LEU A 2 19.01 -12.57 -8.89
C LEU A 2 20.49 -12.19 -8.75
N ASP A 3 21.08 -11.72 -9.87
CA ASP A 3 22.41 -11.11 -9.85
C ASP A 3 22.32 -9.82 -9.03
N THR A 4 22.90 -9.82 -7.84
CA THR A 4 22.87 -8.67 -6.91
C THR A 4 23.65 -7.45 -7.44
N HIS A 5 24.33 -7.59 -8.58
CA HIS A 5 25.09 -6.54 -9.23
C HIS A 5 24.44 -6.00 -10.52
N ALA A 6 23.38 -6.64 -11.02
CA ALA A 6 22.66 -6.15 -12.19
C ALA A 6 21.65 -5.06 -11.78
N THR A 7 21.67 -3.94 -12.51
CA THR A 7 20.66 -2.88 -12.33
C THR A 7 19.28 -3.42 -12.66
N LYS A 8 18.34 -3.29 -11.72
CA LYS A 8 16.96 -3.76 -11.90
C LYS A 8 16.19 -2.80 -12.81
N THR A 9 15.46 -3.35 -13.76
CA THR A 9 14.53 -2.56 -14.60
C THR A 9 13.16 -2.51 -13.94
N LEU A 10 12.69 -1.31 -13.56
CA LEU A 10 11.35 -1.08 -13.02
C LEU A 10 10.40 -0.71 -14.16
N ARG A 11 9.17 -1.22 -14.08
CA ARG A 11 8.17 -1.11 -15.18
C ARG A 11 7.50 0.27 -15.25
N GLY A 12 7.46 1.02 -14.16
CA GLY A 12 6.78 2.31 -14.04
C GLY A 12 5.94 2.40 -12.75
N LEU A 13 5.13 3.43 -12.63
CA LEU A 13 4.07 3.51 -11.63
C LEU A 13 2.99 2.48 -11.96
N TYR A 14 2.24 2.02 -10.96
CA TYR A 14 1.12 1.11 -11.18
C TYR A 14 -0.20 1.83 -10.91
N ILE A 15 -0.93 2.18 -11.97
CA ILE A 15 -2.17 2.96 -11.89
C ILE A 15 -3.25 2.29 -12.73
N ASN A 16 -4.41 2.06 -12.14
CA ASN A 16 -5.56 1.46 -12.82
C ASN A 16 -5.25 0.13 -13.54
N GLY A 17 -4.45 -0.73 -12.91
CA GLY A 17 -4.05 -2.02 -13.49
C GLY A 17 -3.03 -1.90 -14.63
N GLN A 18 -2.42 -0.73 -14.84
CA GLN A 18 -1.46 -0.46 -15.91
C GLN A 18 -0.13 0.05 -15.33
N TRP A 19 0.97 -0.34 -16.01
CA TRP A 19 2.29 0.20 -15.72
C TRP A 19 2.51 1.48 -16.53
N VAL A 20 2.59 2.61 -15.83
CA VAL A 20 2.69 3.95 -16.42
C VAL A 20 4.13 4.45 -16.33
N ARG A 21 4.75 4.72 -17.47
CA ARG A 21 6.08 5.31 -17.51
C ARG A 21 6.02 6.79 -17.16
N THR A 22 6.98 7.24 -16.36
CA THR A 22 7.17 8.64 -16.00
C THR A 22 8.17 9.31 -16.95
N ALA A 23 8.08 10.63 -17.06
CA ALA A 23 9.05 11.42 -17.86
C ALA A 23 10.43 11.51 -17.19
N ARG A 24 10.49 11.33 -15.88
CA ARG A 24 11.71 11.38 -15.05
C ARG A 24 11.85 10.11 -14.24
N SER A 25 13.08 9.79 -13.88
CA SER A 25 13.42 8.77 -12.88
C SER A 25 14.31 9.37 -11.80
N PHE A 26 14.48 8.64 -10.71
CA PHE A 26 15.46 8.93 -9.68
C PHE A 26 16.27 7.68 -9.35
N ALA A 27 17.51 7.89 -8.97
CA ALA A 27 18.43 6.79 -8.64
C ALA A 27 18.02 6.14 -7.31
N ASP A 28 17.80 4.84 -7.36
CA ASP A 28 17.64 3.97 -6.22
C ASP A 28 18.97 3.25 -5.97
N ILE A 29 19.59 3.51 -4.83
CA ILE A 29 20.97 3.13 -4.55
C ILE A 29 21.00 2.00 -3.52
N ASN A 30 21.74 0.94 -3.85
CA ASN A 30 22.06 -0.12 -2.89
C ASN A 30 22.91 0.47 -1.75
N PRO A 31 22.40 0.55 -0.52
CA PRO A 31 23.10 1.21 0.58
C PRO A 31 24.32 0.43 1.08
N SER A 32 24.44 -0.86 0.74
CA SER A 32 25.56 -1.70 1.15
C SER A 32 26.78 -1.53 0.24
N THR A 33 26.56 -1.20 -1.03
CA THR A 33 27.63 -1.09 -2.04
C THR A 33 27.83 0.32 -2.57
N GLY A 34 26.84 1.20 -2.41
CA GLY A 34 26.81 2.54 -3.02
C GLY A 34 26.56 2.53 -4.54
N THR A 35 26.22 1.38 -5.12
CA THR A 35 25.97 1.25 -6.56
C THR A 35 24.50 1.45 -6.88
N LEU A 36 24.19 1.80 -8.13
CA LEU A 36 22.84 1.92 -8.64
C LEU A 36 22.15 0.54 -8.60
N PHE A 37 21.05 0.45 -7.86
CA PHE A 37 20.17 -0.71 -7.85
C PHE A 37 19.13 -0.62 -8.97
N ALA A 38 18.45 0.53 -9.09
CA ALA A 38 17.41 0.75 -10.10
C ALA A 38 17.26 2.25 -10.44
N GLU A 39 16.69 2.52 -11.62
CA GLU A 39 16.10 3.82 -11.94
C GLU A 39 14.60 3.75 -11.60
N ALA A 40 14.21 4.36 -10.48
CA ALA A 40 12.83 4.36 -10.01
C ALA A 40 12.00 5.44 -10.70
N PRO A 41 10.75 5.17 -11.05
CA PRO A 41 9.88 6.16 -11.69
C PRO A 41 9.60 7.33 -10.74
N ASP A 42 9.85 8.57 -11.23
CA ASP A 42 9.60 9.81 -10.49
C ASP A 42 8.23 10.38 -10.83
N GLY A 43 7.23 9.93 -10.07
CA GLY A 43 5.85 10.39 -10.20
C GLY A 43 5.65 11.81 -9.69
N THR A 44 4.61 12.44 -10.18
CA THR A 44 4.22 13.80 -9.90
C THR A 44 2.91 13.87 -9.10
N ARG A 45 2.52 15.06 -8.66
CA ARG A 45 1.20 15.33 -8.09
C ARG A 45 0.06 14.89 -9.02
N ALA A 46 0.23 15.03 -10.34
CA ALA A 46 -0.77 14.63 -11.33
C ALA A 46 -0.92 13.10 -11.39
N ASP A 47 0.18 12.36 -11.24
CA ASP A 47 0.14 10.89 -11.18
C ASP A 47 -0.56 10.39 -9.91
N ALA A 48 -0.31 11.04 -8.77
CA ALA A 48 -1.03 10.74 -7.53
C ALA A 48 -2.54 10.99 -7.70
N ARG A 49 -2.93 12.10 -8.33
CA ARG A 49 -4.33 12.39 -8.65
C ARG A 49 -4.94 11.31 -9.54
N ALA A 50 -4.26 10.92 -10.62
CA ALA A 50 -4.73 9.88 -11.52
C ALA A 50 -4.92 8.53 -10.79
N ALA A 51 -4.03 8.18 -9.86
CA ALA A 51 -4.15 6.99 -9.03
C ALA A 51 -5.36 7.08 -8.07
N ILE A 52 -5.60 8.24 -7.47
CA ILE A 52 -6.76 8.47 -6.58
C ILE A 52 -8.08 8.37 -7.37
N GLU A 53 -8.15 8.98 -8.55
CA GLU A 53 -9.34 8.93 -9.41
C GLU A 53 -9.61 7.49 -9.86
N ALA A 54 -8.58 6.72 -10.24
CA ALA A 54 -8.72 5.31 -10.57
C ALA A 54 -9.22 4.48 -9.38
N ALA A 55 -8.66 4.74 -8.18
CA ALA A 55 -9.10 4.08 -6.95
C ALA A 55 -10.55 4.43 -6.60
N HIS A 56 -10.96 5.68 -6.77
CA HIS A 56 -12.33 6.13 -6.56
C HIS A 56 -13.31 5.47 -7.52
N ALA A 57 -12.96 5.40 -8.81
CA ALA A 57 -13.79 4.75 -9.83
C ALA A 57 -13.97 3.24 -9.57
N ALA A 58 -12.92 2.55 -9.07
CA ALA A 58 -12.98 1.13 -8.75
C ALA A 58 -13.73 0.81 -7.44
N PHE A 59 -13.84 1.79 -6.54
CA PHE A 59 -14.36 1.59 -5.18
C PHE A 59 -15.77 0.98 -5.13
N PRO A 60 -16.79 1.45 -5.86
CA PRO A 60 -18.15 0.91 -5.74
C PRO A 60 -18.23 -0.59 -6.06
N ALA A 61 -17.54 -1.03 -7.11
CA ALA A 61 -17.54 -2.43 -7.52
C ALA A 61 -16.76 -3.31 -6.50
N TRP A 62 -15.62 -2.82 -6.00
CA TRP A 62 -14.84 -3.51 -4.99
C TRP A 62 -15.57 -3.62 -3.66
N ALA A 63 -16.21 -2.54 -3.19
CA ALA A 63 -16.99 -2.51 -1.97
C ALA A 63 -18.21 -3.46 -2.02
N ALA A 64 -18.84 -3.60 -3.20
CA ALA A 64 -19.97 -4.48 -3.43
C ALA A 64 -19.58 -5.95 -3.72
N MET A 65 -18.29 -6.25 -3.94
CA MET A 65 -17.80 -7.61 -4.17
C MET A 65 -18.13 -8.51 -2.97
N LYS A 66 -18.53 -9.75 -3.23
CA LYS A 66 -18.80 -10.72 -2.17
C LYS A 66 -17.59 -10.88 -1.27
N PHE A 67 -17.82 -10.92 0.03
CA PHE A 67 -16.73 -11.07 1.01
C PHE A 67 -15.91 -12.35 0.78
N THR A 68 -16.53 -13.44 0.30
CA THR A 68 -15.85 -14.70 -0.05
C THR A 68 -14.90 -14.52 -1.23
N GLU A 69 -15.28 -13.76 -2.25
CA GLU A 69 -14.44 -13.47 -3.42
C GLU A 69 -13.23 -12.61 -3.03
N ARG A 70 -13.45 -11.58 -2.18
CA ARG A 70 -12.35 -10.78 -1.61
C ARG A 70 -11.39 -11.63 -0.79
N ALA A 71 -11.93 -12.51 0.08
CA ALA A 71 -11.11 -13.43 0.87
C ALA A 71 -10.25 -14.36 0.00
N HIS A 72 -10.81 -14.90 -1.08
CA HIS A 72 -10.06 -15.73 -2.04
C HIS A 72 -8.94 -14.96 -2.71
N LEU A 73 -9.16 -13.70 -3.12
CA LEU A 73 -8.12 -12.85 -3.69
C LEU A 73 -7.00 -12.56 -2.69
N LEU A 74 -7.33 -12.27 -1.42
CA LEU A 74 -6.35 -12.01 -0.37
C LEU A 74 -5.51 -13.27 -0.05
N ASN A 75 -6.11 -14.45 -0.02
CA ASN A 75 -5.38 -15.71 0.13
C ASN A 75 -4.45 -15.95 -1.08
N ARG A 76 -4.93 -15.70 -2.30
CA ARG A 76 -4.11 -15.80 -3.51
C ARG A 76 -2.91 -14.85 -3.48
N ILE A 77 -3.10 -13.62 -3.00
CA ILE A 77 -2.00 -12.66 -2.78
C ILE A 77 -0.99 -13.25 -1.80
N SER A 78 -1.44 -13.82 -0.68
CA SER A 78 -0.59 -14.49 0.30
C SER A 78 0.25 -15.62 -0.32
N ASP A 79 -0.39 -16.49 -1.09
CA ASP A 79 0.27 -17.64 -1.72
C ASP A 79 1.31 -17.20 -2.77
N ILE A 80 1.02 -16.16 -3.56
CA ILE A 80 1.95 -15.59 -4.53
C ILE A 80 3.13 -14.93 -3.81
N TRP A 81 2.85 -14.15 -2.74
CA TRP A 81 3.89 -13.51 -1.94
C TRP A 81 4.85 -14.55 -1.35
N GLU A 82 4.32 -15.60 -0.72
CA GLU A 82 5.12 -16.69 -0.14
C GLU A 82 5.97 -17.40 -1.21
N ARG A 83 5.37 -17.74 -2.35
CA ARG A 83 6.06 -18.38 -3.48
C ARG A 83 7.17 -17.51 -4.07
N ARG A 84 6.96 -16.20 -4.14
CA ARG A 84 7.95 -15.22 -4.63
C ARG A 84 8.86 -14.66 -3.53
N GLY A 85 8.84 -15.24 -2.34
CA GLY A 85 9.58 -14.76 -1.18
C GLY A 85 11.09 -14.62 -1.41
N ALA A 86 11.70 -15.49 -2.23
CA ALA A 86 13.11 -15.40 -2.58
C ALA A 86 13.46 -14.09 -3.33
N ASP A 87 12.57 -13.61 -4.20
CA ASP A 87 12.75 -12.34 -4.93
C ASP A 87 12.71 -11.16 -3.96
N PHE A 88 11.75 -11.19 -3.00
CA PHE A 88 11.65 -10.16 -1.97
C PHE A 88 12.90 -10.13 -1.08
N ILE A 89 13.39 -11.30 -0.63
CA ILE A 89 14.60 -11.39 0.21
C ILE A 89 15.81 -10.80 -0.51
N ALA A 90 16.01 -11.15 -1.78
CA ALA A 90 17.10 -10.59 -2.58
C ALA A 90 16.95 -9.06 -2.74
N GLY A 91 15.75 -8.57 -2.97
CA GLY A 91 15.45 -7.13 -3.01
C GLY A 91 15.70 -6.44 -1.67
N ALA A 92 15.26 -7.02 -0.56
CA ALA A 92 15.48 -6.48 0.77
C ALA A 92 16.97 -6.35 1.12
N GLN A 93 17.82 -7.24 0.58
CA GLN A 93 19.28 -7.14 0.70
C GLN A 93 19.87 -6.06 -0.21
N ALA A 94 19.43 -5.99 -1.46
CA ALA A 94 20.01 -5.11 -2.46
C ALA A 94 19.50 -3.66 -2.39
N GLU A 95 18.20 -3.44 -2.24
CA GLU A 95 17.58 -2.11 -2.16
C GLU A 95 17.55 -1.60 -0.71
N GLY A 96 17.19 -2.46 0.24
CA GLY A 96 17.00 -2.06 1.64
C GLY A 96 18.24 -2.25 2.53
N GLY A 97 19.33 -2.84 2.05
CA GLY A 97 20.52 -3.14 2.83
C GLY A 97 20.29 -4.12 4.00
N GLY A 98 19.17 -4.85 3.96
CA GLY A 98 18.80 -5.80 4.99
C GLY A 98 19.63 -7.10 4.93
N TRP A 99 19.76 -7.79 6.07
CA TRP A 99 20.34 -9.14 6.07
C TRP A 99 19.26 -10.19 5.72
N PHE A 100 19.70 -11.38 5.29
CA PHE A 100 18.82 -12.47 4.84
C PHE A 100 17.67 -12.78 5.82
N GLY A 101 17.96 -12.92 7.12
CA GLY A 101 16.95 -13.28 8.11
C GLY A 101 15.86 -12.21 8.30
N LYS A 102 16.20 -10.91 8.11
CA LYS A 102 15.19 -9.83 8.08
C LYS A 102 14.25 -10.02 6.90
N GLY A 103 14.78 -10.25 5.70
CA GLY A 103 13.96 -10.52 4.51
C GLY A 103 13.07 -11.75 4.67
N ALA A 104 13.61 -12.85 5.20
CA ALA A 104 12.85 -14.07 5.48
C ALA A 104 11.74 -13.85 6.51
N PHE A 105 12.01 -13.08 7.57
CA PHE A 105 11.00 -12.68 8.55
C PHE A 105 9.89 -11.87 7.90
N GLU A 106 10.21 -10.89 7.04
CA GLU A 106 9.20 -10.07 6.36
C GLU A 106 8.34 -10.91 5.40
N VAL A 107 8.93 -11.88 4.69
CA VAL A 107 8.16 -12.80 3.84
C VAL A 107 7.13 -13.57 4.67
N HIS A 108 7.57 -14.20 5.75
CA HIS A 108 6.69 -14.95 6.64
C HIS A 108 5.58 -14.05 7.22
N TYR A 109 5.95 -12.90 7.77
CA TYR A 109 5.00 -12.00 8.43
C TYR A 109 3.95 -11.44 7.47
N VAL A 110 4.34 -11.04 6.26
CA VAL A 110 3.41 -10.51 5.25
C VAL A 110 2.45 -11.60 4.76
N THR A 111 2.92 -12.85 4.61
CA THR A 111 2.07 -14.01 4.33
C THR A 111 0.93 -14.11 5.36
N GLU A 112 1.28 -14.03 6.65
CA GLU A 112 0.29 -14.11 7.74
C GLU A 112 -0.62 -12.88 7.81
N VAL A 113 -0.13 -11.69 7.47
CA VAL A 113 -0.96 -10.48 7.37
C VAL A 113 -2.07 -10.65 6.34
N PHE A 114 -1.77 -11.16 5.14
CA PHE A 114 -2.80 -11.37 4.11
C PHE A 114 -3.75 -12.52 4.46
N ARG A 115 -3.30 -13.60 5.08
CA ARG A 115 -4.16 -14.67 5.60
C ARG A 115 -5.12 -14.14 6.67
N SER A 116 -4.61 -13.33 7.58
CA SER A 116 -5.43 -12.69 8.62
C SER A 116 -6.45 -11.70 8.03
N ALA A 117 -6.04 -10.93 7.02
CA ALA A 117 -6.94 -10.03 6.30
C ALA A 117 -8.04 -10.79 5.55
N ALA A 118 -7.71 -11.94 4.93
CA ALA A 118 -8.70 -12.83 4.31
C ALA A 118 -9.71 -13.37 5.32
N ALA A 119 -9.25 -13.79 6.51
CA ALA A 119 -10.12 -14.21 7.59
C ALA A 119 -11.02 -13.08 8.10
N ALA A 120 -10.51 -11.84 8.14
CA ALA A 120 -11.28 -10.67 8.54
C ALA A 120 -12.48 -10.38 7.62
N CYS A 121 -12.48 -10.84 6.36
CA CYS A 121 -13.64 -10.73 5.46
C CYS A 121 -14.88 -11.45 6.00
N TYR A 122 -14.71 -12.45 6.86
CA TYR A 122 -15.82 -13.26 7.44
C TYR A 122 -16.31 -12.72 8.78
N MET A 123 -15.70 -11.65 9.30
CA MET A 123 -16.14 -11.06 10.59
C MET A 123 -17.48 -10.37 10.45
N PRO A 124 -18.30 -10.36 11.52
CA PRO A 124 -19.57 -9.64 11.54
C PRO A 124 -19.39 -8.17 11.17
N LEU A 125 -20.26 -7.66 10.29
CA LEU A 125 -20.21 -6.26 9.84
C LEU A 125 -20.83 -5.30 10.85
N GLY A 126 -21.51 -5.80 11.89
CA GLY A 126 -22.17 -4.92 12.84
C GLY A 126 -22.82 -5.64 13.99
N GLU A 127 -23.59 -4.89 14.77
CA GLU A 127 -24.21 -5.31 16.01
C GLU A 127 -25.69 -4.85 16.06
N VAL A 128 -26.53 -5.61 16.73
CA VAL A 128 -27.88 -5.19 17.12
C VAL A 128 -27.78 -4.56 18.50
N LEU A 129 -28.22 -3.31 18.62
CA LEU A 129 -28.16 -2.54 19.86
C LEU A 129 -29.47 -2.61 20.63
N PRO A 130 -29.45 -2.44 21.96
CA PRO A 130 -30.65 -2.26 22.75
C PRO A 130 -31.53 -1.14 22.19
N SER A 131 -32.83 -1.38 22.09
CA SER A 131 -33.79 -0.43 21.51
C SER A 131 -35.08 -0.43 22.34
N GLU A 132 -35.85 0.63 22.21
CA GLU A 132 -37.20 0.68 22.75
C GLU A 132 -38.12 -0.33 22.09
N TYR A 133 -39.18 -0.72 22.78
CA TYR A 133 -40.16 -1.67 22.27
C TYR A 133 -40.70 -1.25 20.90
N GLY A 134 -40.74 -2.21 19.97
CA GLY A 134 -41.18 -1.98 18.59
C GLY A 134 -40.15 -1.36 17.64
N LYS A 135 -38.89 -1.14 18.08
CA LYS A 135 -37.76 -0.64 17.26
C LYS A 135 -36.63 -1.66 17.21
N VAL A 136 -35.87 -1.63 16.13
CA VAL A 136 -34.60 -2.34 15.99
C VAL A 136 -33.51 -1.33 15.65
N SER A 137 -32.46 -1.25 16.46
CA SER A 137 -31.29 -0.41 16.21
C SER A 137 -30.11 -1.28 15.86
N THR A 138 -29.44 -0.93 14.79
CA THR A 138 -28.23 -1.64 14.33
C THR A 138 -27.07 -0.66 14.12
N ALA A 139 -25.87 -1.07 14.52
CA ALA A 139 -24.62 -0.40 14.14
C ALA A 139 -23.93 -1.25 13.10
N THR A 140 -23.67 -0.70 11.90
CA THR A 140 -23.00 -1.42 10.81
C THR A 140 -21.72 -0.72 10.38
N ARG A 141 -20.71 -1.51 10.01
CA ARG A 141 -19.44 -1.03 9.43
C ARG A 141 -19.52 -1.10 7.93
N SER A 142 -19.09 -0.04 7.26
CA SER A 142 -19.00 0.03 5.81
C SER A 142 -17.61 0.54 5.37
N PRO A 143 -17.12 0.17 4.18
CA PRO A 143 -15.88 0.71 3.66
C PRO A 143 -16.00 2.23 3.46
N MET A 144 -14.87 2.92 3.67
CA MET A 144 -14.82 4.39 3.64
C MET A 144 -14.62 4.96 2.23
N GLY A 145 -13.93 4.22 1.36
CA GLY A 145 -13.53 4.68 0.04
C GLY A 145 -12.04 4.49 -0.24
N VAL A 146 -11.41 5.52 -0.80
CA VAL A 146 -9.97 5.50 -1.09
C VAL A 146 -9.16 5.73 0.18
N ILE A 147 -8.21 4.85 0.45
CA ILE A 147 -7.22 4.96 1.53
C ILE A 147 -5.85 5.25 0.92
N SER A 148 -5.25 6.36 1.31
CA SER A 148 -3.84 6.65 1.03
C SER A 148 -2.96 5.95 2.05
N VAL A 149 -1.93 5.26 1.57
CA VAL A 149 -0.94 4.55 2.41
C VAL A 149 0.43 5.12 2.12
N ILE A 150 1.11 5.57 3.16
CA ILE A 150 2.48 6.10 3.07
C ILE A 150 3.34 5.26 4.01
N SER A 151 4.28 4.51 3.45
CA SER A 151 5.05 3.52 4.18
C SER A 151 6.56 3.85 4.23
N PRO A 152 7.27 3.42 5.29
CA PRO A 152 8.68 3.69 5.49
C PRO A 152 9.56 2.63 4.83
N TRP A 153 10.89 2.86 4.91
CA TRP A 153 11.93 2.01 4.31
C TRP A 153 12.43 0.87 5.21
N ASN A 154 12.28 1.01 6.54
CA ASN A 154 12.98 0.13 7.49
C ASN A 154 12.44 -1.31 7.55
N PHE A 155 11.14 -1.52 7.37
CA PHE A 155 10.48 -2.81 7.19
C PHE A 155 9.48 -2.72 6.03
N PRO A 156 9.99 -2.59 4.79
CA PRO A 156 9.18 -2.20 3.64
C PRO A 156 8.07 -3.19 3.28
N GLY A 157 8.27 -4.48 3.51
CA GLY A 157 7.23 -5.50 3.32
C GLY A 157 6.15 -5.42 4.41
N VAL A 158 6.57 -5.55 5.67
CA VAL A 158 5.65 -5.63 6.82
C VAL A 158 4.83 -4.38 7.00
N LEU A 159 5.49 -3.20 7.05
CA LEU A 159 4.80 -1.95 7.37
C LEU A 159 3.91 -1.48 6.23
N THR A 160 4.27 -1.79 4.99
CA THR A 160 3.39 -1.54 3.85
C THR A 160 2.17 -2.47 3.88
N ALA A 161 2.36 -3.79 4.03
CA ALA A 161 1.24 -4.74 4.06
C ALA A 161 0.25 -4.42 5.19
N ARG A 162 0.73 -4.12 6.39
CA ARG A 162 -0.10 -3.71 7.54
C ARG A 162 -0.91 -2.46 7.26
N GLY A 163 -0.35 -1.53 6.48
CA GLY A 163 -1.00 -0.26 6.13
C GLY A 163 -2.24 -0.42 5.24
N PHE A 164 -2.37 -1.53 4.48
CA PHE A 164 -3.45 -1.65 3.51
C PHE A 164 -4.22 -2.98 3.49
N ALA A 165 -3.64 -4.11 3.92
CA ALA A 165 -4.27 -5.43 3.73
C ALA A 165 -5.67 -5.53 4.35
N PHE A 166 -5.84 -5.04 5.57
CA PHE A 166 -7.15 -5.02 6.24
C PHE A 166 -8.10 -3.98 5.65
N ALA A 167 -7.58 -2.88 5.10
CA ALA A 167 -8.39 -1.90 4.38
C ALA A 167 -8.97 -2.51 3.09
N LEU A 168 -8.17 -3.29 2.34
CA LEU A 168 -8.64 -4.06 1.18
C LEU A 168 -9.71 -5.09 1.59
N ALA A 169 -9.47 -5.86 2.67
CA ALA A 169 -10.42 -6.83 3.20
C ALA A 169 -11.77 -6.18 3.55
N ALA A 170 -11.75 -4.99 4.11
CA ALA A 170 -12.93 -4.21 4.44
C ALA A 170 -13.65 -3.59 3.21
N GLY A 171 -13.10 -3.73 2.00
CA GLY A 171 -13.69 -3.23 0.75
C GLY A 171 -13.27 -1.80 0.36
N ASN A 172 -12.18 -1.27 0.94
CA ASN A 172 -11.59 0.00 0.52
C ASN A 172 -10.63 -0.19 -0.65
N THR A 173 -10.38 0.86 -1.41
CA THR A 173 -9.35 0.91 -2.46
C THR A 173 -8.13 1.68 -1.99
N ILE A 174 -6.97 1.39 -2.57
CA ILE A 174 -5.66 1.81 -2.06
C ILE A 174 -4.89 2.63 -3.09
N VAL A 175 -4.26 3.70 -2.59
CA VAL A 175 -3.17 4.39 -3.27
C VAL A 175 -1.96 4.37 -2.34
N LEU A 176 -0.94 3.62 -2.72
CA LEU A 176 0.28 3.42 -1.95
C LEU A 176 1.40 4.32 -2.46
N LYS A 177 2.04 5.05 -1.54
CA LYS A 177 3.32 5.72 -1.74
C LYS A 177 4.36 5.08 -0.81
N PRO A 178 5.27 4.25 -1.31
CA PRO A 178 6.40 3.73 -0.53
C PRO A 178 7.42 4.83 -0.26
N SER A 179 8.38 4.56 0.64
CA SER A 179 9.56 5.40 0.78
C SER A 179 10.34 5.49 -0.54
N GLU A 180 10.95 6.64 -0.77
CA GLU A 180 11.89 6.83 -1.88
C GLU A 180 13.18 6.01 -1.74
N ASP A 181 13.48 5.50 -0.54
CA ASP A 181 14.63 4.65 -0.26
C ASP A 181 14.34 3.15 -0.53
N THR A 182 13.07 2.76 -0.77
CA THR A 182 12.65 1.38 -1.09
C THR A 182 11.44 1.37 -2.03
N PRO A 183 11.55 2.01 -3.20
CA PRO A 183 10.42 2.16 -4.12
C PRO A 183 9.94 0.83 -4.69
N TRP A 184 10.83 -0.13 -4.90
CA TRP A 184 10.47 -1.43 -5.42
C TRP A 184 9.90 -2.35 -4.34
N ILE A 185 10.72 -2.78 -3.34
CA ILE A 185 10.28 -3.76 -2.34
C ILE A 185 9.16 -3.21 -1.43
N GLY A 186 9.15 -1.89 -1.19
CA GLY A 186 8.11 -1.23 -0.40
C GLY A 186 6.84 -0.88 -1.20
N GLY A 187 6.87 -0.94 -2.52
CA GLY A 187 5.76 -0.49 -3.34
C GLY A 187 5.53 -1.29 -4.62
N LEU A 188 6.38 -1.14 -5.62
CA LEU A 188 6.15 -1.71 -6.95
C LEU A 188 6.15 -3.25 -6.96
N TYR A 189 6.86 -3.89 -6.04
CA TYR A 189 6.81 -5.33 -5.85
C TYR A 189 5.41 -5.79 -5.40
N PHE A 190 4.74 -5.04 -4.53
CA PHE A 190 3.35 -5.32 -4.20
C PHE A 190 2.45 -5.20 -5.44
N ALA A 191 2.68 -4.19 -6.29
CA ALA A 191 1.90 -4.06 -7.53
C ALA A 191 2.06 -5.28 -8.45
N GLU A 192 3.29 -5.83 -8.58
CA GLU A 192 3.53 -7.07 -9.32
C GLU A 192 2.73 -8.26 -8.75
N ILE A 193 2.68 -8.38 -7.42
CA ILE A 193 1.92 -9.42 -6.72
C ILE A 193 0.42 -9.24 -6.94
N MET A 194 -0.10 -8.00 -6.85
CA MET A 194 -1.53 -7.70 -7.06
C MET A 194 -1.96 -7.96 -8.51
N GLU A 195 -1.12 -7.59 -9.49
CA GLU A 195 -1.33 -7.89 -10.90
C GLU A 195 -1.41 -9.41 -11.12
N GLU A 196 -0.47 -10.18 -10.60
CA GLU A 196 -0.42 -11.64 -10.71
C GLU A 196 -1.60 -12.33 -9.99
N ALA A 197 -2.05 -11.76 -8.89
CA ALA A 197 -3.24 -12.23 -8.17
C ALA A 197 -4.54 -11.95 -8.92
N GLY A 198 -4.52 -11.10 -9.94
CA GLY A 198 -5.72 -10.71 -10.69
C GLY A 198 -6.62 -9.76 -9.92
N LEU A 199 -6.04 -8.90 -9.09
CA LEU A 199 -6.81 -7.86 -8.41
C LEU A 199 -7.44 -6.91 -9.44
N PRO A 200 -8.72 -6.53 -9.31
CA PRO A 200 -9.36 -5.66 -10.30
C PRO A 200 -8.63 -4.32 -10.46
N ALA A 201 -8.58 -3.81 -11.71
CA ALA A 201 -7.95 -2.54 -12.03
C ALA A 201 -8.47 -1.41 -11.13
N GLY A 202 -7.58 -0.54 -10.67
CA GLY A 202 -7.89 0.59 -9.80
C GLY A 202 -8.03 0.27 -8.31
N VAL A 203 -8.25 -1.00 -7.92
CA VAL A 203 -8.39 -1.37 -6.49
C VAL A 203 -7.11 -1.12 -5.71
N PHE A 204 -5.94 -1.34 -6.33
CA PHE A 204 -4.64 -1.07 -5.76
C PHE A 204 -3.78 -0.30 -6.76
N ASN A 205 -3.19 0.81 -6.32
CA ASN A 205 -2.35 1.68 -7.12
C ASN A 205 -1.09 2.02 -6.36
N VAL A 206 0.04 2.17 -7.07
CA VAL A 206 1.33 2.53 -6.49
C VAL A 206 1.94 3.70 -7.22
N VAL A 207 2.28 4.74 -6.48
CA VAL A 207 2.98 5.92 -6.97
C VAL A 207 4.28 6.12 -6.18
N THR A 208 5.40 6.17 -6.88
CA THR A 208 6.72 6.48 -6.31
C THR A 208 7.14 7.88 -6.70
N CYS A 209 7.97 8.53 -5.92
CA CYS A 209 8.56 9.82 -6.28
C CYS A 209 9.89 10.05 -5.58
N SER A 210 10.71 10.92 -6.17
CA SER A 210 11.92 11.45 -5.55
C SER A 210 11.60 12.33 -4.33
N ARG A 211 12.62 12.60 -3.50
CA ARG A 211 12.49 13.53 -2.34
C ARG A 211 12.01 14.93 -2.75
N GLU A 212 12.35 15.38 -3.95
CA GLU A 212 11.91 16.69 -4.47
C GLU A 212 10.39 16.75 -4.63
N ASN A 213 9.75 15.65 -5.02
CA ASN A 213 8.32 15.56 -5.29
C ASN A 213 7.48 15.11 -4.09
N VAL A 214 8.12 14.66 -2.98
CA VAL A 214 7.42 14.10 -1.80
C VAL A 214 6.37 15.04 -1.23
N ALA A 215 6.67 16.34 -1.10
CA ALA A 215 5.74 17.29 -0.51
C ALA A 215 4.48 17.46 -1.39
N ALA A 216 4.67 17.69 -2.69
CA ALA A 216 3.55 17.90 -3.62
C ALA A 216 2.68 16.66 -3.80
N MET A 217 3.31 15.47 -3.87
CA MET A 217 2.61 14.20 -3.95
C MET A 217 1.89 13.89 -2.63
N GLY A 218 2.56 14.10 -1.49
CA GLY A 218 1.99 13.87 -0.16
C GLY A 218 0.77 14.75 0.10
N ASP A 219 0.81 16.01 -0.33
CA ASP A 219 -0.32 16.92 -0.23
C ASP A 219 -1.53 16.37 -1.01
N GLU A 220 -1.34 15.92 -2.24
CA GLU A 220 -2.43 15.33 -3.02
C GLU A 220 -3.01 14.08 -2.37
N LEU A 221 -2.16 13.19 -1.84
CA LEU A 221 -2.57 11.97 -1.14
C LEU A 221 -3.34 12.24 0.16
N ILE A 222 -3.23 13.44 0.73
CA ILE A 222 -3.93 13.81 1.96
C ILE A 222 -5.15 14.67 1.66
N GLU A 223 -5.00 15.69 0.80
CA GLU A 223 -6.02 16.74 0.61
C GLU A 223 -7.12 16.34 -0.37
N HIS A 224 -6.83 15.48 -1.35
CA HIS A 224 -7.76 15.15 -2.43
C HIS A 224 -9.13 14.68 -1.89
N PRO A 225 -10.27 15.22 -2.38
CA PRO A 225 -11.60 14.99 -1.80
C PRO A 225 -12.05 13.52 -1.82
N HIS A 226 -11.54 12.70 -2.74
CA HIS A 226 -11.85 11.29 -2.80
C HIS A 226 -11.07 10.43 -1.80
N VAL A 227 -9.95 10.91 -1.26
CA VAL A 227 -9.26 10.22 -0.15
C VAL A 227 -10.06 10.38 1.12
N LYS A 228 -10.39 9.27 1.78
CA LYS A 228 -11.23 9.23 2.99
C LYS A 228 -10.46 8.86 4.25
N GLY A 229 -9.32 8.22 4.08
CA GLY A 229 -8.45 7.86 5.19
C GLY A 229 -6.98 7.83 4.78
N ILE A 230 -6.12 8.06 5.75
CA ILE A 230 -4.66 8.02 5.59
C ILE A 230 -4.10 7.00 6.57
N SER A 231 -3.26 6.09 6.07
CA SER A 231 -2.42 5.20 6.86
C SER A 231 -0.97 5.62 6.66
N PHE A 232 -0.33 6.08 7.72
CA PHE A 232 1.06 6.54 7.69
C PHE A 232 1.89 5.79 8.72
N THR A 233 3.04 5.31 8.31
CA THR A 233 4.09 4.83 9.22
C THR A 233 5.38 5.57 8.89
N GLY A 234 6.00 6.19 9.91
CA GLY A 234 7.23 6.95 9.72
C GLY A 234 7.62 7.80 10.94
N SER A 235 8.37 8.87 10.69
CA SER A 235 8.88 9.73 11.77
C SER A 235 7.77 10.58 12.41
N THR A 236 7.93 10.83 13.72
CA THR A 236 6.98 11.65 14.50
C THR A 236 6.75 13.07 13.92
N PRO A 237 7.77 13.81 13.45
CA PRO A 237 7.54 15.13 12.85
C PRO A 237 6.66 15.08 11.59
N VAL A 238 6.91 14.12 10.70
CA VAL A 238 6.12 13.94 9.48
C VAL A 238 4.69 13.48 9.81
N GLY A 239 4.53 12.52 10.72
CA GLY A 239 3.21 12.06 11.15
C GLY A 239 2.37 13.15 11.78
N ARG A 240 2.99 14.03 12.57
CA ARG A 240 2.30 15.21 13.14
C ARG A 240 1.80 16.15 12.05
N ALA A 241 2.61 16.43 11.03
CA ALA A 241 2.22 17.27 9.90
C ALA A 241 1.07 16.64 9.09
N ILE A 242 1.15 15.32 8.82
CA ILE A 242 0.09 14.57 8.12
C ILE A 242 -1.20 14.58 8.93
N ALA A 243 -1.14 14.30 10.23
CA ALA A 243 -2.32 14.28 11.10
C ALA A 243 -2.99 15.65 11.19
N ALA A 244 -2.21 16.73 11.29
CA ALA A 244 -2.74 18.09 11.28
C ALA A 244 -3.44 18.42 9.96
N LYS A 245 -2.84 18.07 8.82
CA LYS A 245 -3.42 18.28 7.49
C LYS A 245 -4.67 17.43 7.28
N ALA A 246 -4.65 16.15 7.67
CA ALA A 246 -5.82 15.28 7.62
C ALA A 246 -6.97 15.81 8.46
N GLY A 247 -6.68 16.32 9.68
CA GLY A 247 -7.67 16.96 10.56
C GLY A 247 -8.29 18.20 9.97
N ALA A 248 -7.50 19.05 9.30
CA ALA A 248 -8.02 20.22 8.58
C ALA A 248 -9.03 19.86 7.47
N HIS A 249 -8.92 18.67 6.91
CA HIS A 249 -9.84 18.12 5.90
C HIS A 249 -10.86 17.12 6.47
N LEU A 250 -10.98 17.00 7.79
CA LEU A 250 -11.90 16.09 8.50
C LEU A 250 -11.74 14.62 8.07
N LYS A 251 -10.51 14.19 7.75
CA LYS A 251 -10.19 12.82 7.34
C LYS A 251 -9.64 12.00 8.50
N LYS A 252 -9.92 10.72 8.50
CA LYS A 252 -9.30 9.79 9.45
C LYS A 252 -7.83 9.58 9.11
N ALA A 253 -6.97 9.66 10.11
CA ALA A 253 -5.56 9.33 9.98
C ALA A 253 -5.18 8.28 11.04
N CYS A 254 -4.60 7.18 10.59
CA CYS A 254 -3.89 6.21 11.41
C CYS A 254 -2.40 6.51 11.25
N VAL A 255 -1.75 6.92 12.33
CA VAL A 255 -0.33 7.29 12.31
C VAL A 255 0.44 6.38 13.27
N GLU A 256 1.36 5.60 12.71
CA GLU A 256 2.29 4.72 13.41
C GLU A 256 3.66 5.40 13.42
N LEU A 257 4.11 5.82 14.62
CA LEU A 257 5.24 6.71 14.75
C LEU A 257 6.36 6.05 15.54
N GLY A 258 7.60 6.47 15.25
CA GLY A 258 8.76 6.10 16.02
C GLY A 258 8.77 6.79 17.40
N GLY A 259 9.30 6.08 18.39
CA GLY A 259 9.52 6.61 19.75
C GLY A 259 10.72 7.54 19.84
#